data_25ead4d4563280e1624ff70a620090c7
#
_entry.id   25ead4d4563280e1624ff70a620090c7
#
_cell.length_a   1.000
_cell.length_b   1.000
_cell.length_c   1.000
_cell.angle_alpha   90.00
_cell.angle_beta   90.00
_cell.angle_gamma   90.00
#
_symmetry.space_group_name_H-M   'P 1'
#
loop_
_entity.id
_entity.type
_entity.pdbx_description
1 polymer ?
#
loop_
_entity_poly.entity_id
_entity_poly.type
_entity_poly.pdbx_seq_one_letter_code
_entity_poly.pdbx_strand_id
1 'polypeptide(L)'
;MFALGCIQARECGNNTCPVGITTQDPRLQAGLVPETKSERVRHYVENTLHELEELTVSLGKSCPTQLTVDDLFIPTGSNLWRMVSEEPFLRQKLQPEEVPA
;
A
#
# COMPACT_ATOMS: atom_id res chain seq x y z
N MET A 1 -8.10 0.74 2.59
CA MET A 1 -9.15 1.78 2.70
C MET A 1 -9.78 2.10 1.34
N PHE A 2 -9.01 2.35 0.25
CA PHE A 2 -9.55 2.63 -1.09
C PHE A 2 -10.47 1.52 -1.61
N ALA A 3 -10.09 0.26 -1.47
CA ALA A 3 -10.93 -0.87 -1.86
C ALA A 3 -12.30 -0.87 -1.17
N LEU A 4 -12.38 -0.37 0.05
CA LEU A 4 -13.64 -0.18 0.79
C LEU A 4 -14.48 1.00 0.25
N GLY A 5 -13.90 1.87 -0.58
CA GLY A 5 -14.58 3.03 -1.15
C GLY A 5 -14.23 4.35 -0.47
N CYS A 6 -13.10 4.43 0.25
CA CYS A 6 -12.64 5.68 0.84
C CYS A 6 -12.38 6.73 -0.23
N ILE A 7 -13.00 7.90 -0.10
CA ILE A 7 -12.86 9.06 -0.99
C ILE A 7 -11.93 10.14 -0.44
N GLN A 8 -11.18 9.83 0.62
CA GLN A 8 -10.26 10.76 1.29
C GLN A 8 -10.92 12.03 1.83
N ALA A 9 -12.17 11.96 2.28
CA ALA A 9 -12.89 13.10 2.87
C ALA A 9 -12.24 13.64 4.16
N ARG A 10 -11.32 12.89 4.76
CA ARG A 10 -10.60 13.24 6.01
C ARG A 10 -11.49 13.44 7.25
N GLU A 11 -12.71 12.91 7.23
CA GLU A 11 -13.69 12.96 8.31
C GLU A 11 -13.60 11.75 9.26
N CYS A 12 -12.45 11.06 9.27
CA CYS A 12 -12.30 9.79 10.00
C CYS A 12 -12.44 9.94 11.53
N GLY A 13 -12.07 11.08 12.09
CA GLY A 13 -12.15 11.36 13.52
C GLY A 13 -13.45 12.01 14.00
N ASN A 14 -14.30 12.45 13.06
CA ASN A 14 -15.46 13.30 13.37
C ASN A 14 -16.80 12.54 13.40
N ASN A 15 -16.77 11.22 13.21
CA ASN A 15 -17.99 10.39 13.10
C ASN A 15 -18.90 10.76 11.90
N THR A 16 -18.37 11.46 10.92
CA THR A 16 -19.09 11.98 9.73
C THR A 16 -18.57 11.42 8.40
N CYS A 17 -17.92 10.26 8.44
CA CYS A 17 -17.40 9.62 7.24
C CYS A 17 -18.52 9.37 6.21
N PRO A 18 -18.49 10.03 5.04
CA PRO A 18 -19.62 10.00 4.09
C PRO A 18 -19.81 8.64 3.41
N VAL A 19 -18.81 7.77 3.47
CA VAL A 19 -18.85 6.42 2.87
C VAL A 19 -19.06 5.31 3.91
N GLY A 20 -19.33 5.66 5.15
CA GLY A 20 -19.73 4.72 6.20
C GLY A 20 -18.60 3.91 6.84
N ILE A 21 -17.32 4.20 6.54
CA ILE A 21 -16.20 3.38 7.01
C ILE A 21 -15.85 3.69 8.47
N THR A 22 -15.78 4.98 8.83
CA THR A 22 -15.38 5.43 10.17
C THR A 22 -16.46 6.30 10.81
N THR A 23 -17.65 5.74 10.99
CA THR A 23 -18.79 6.42 11.58
C THR A 23 -19.65 5.46 12.39
N GLN A 24 -20.33 5.99 13.40
CA GLN A 24 -21.36 5.29 14.17
C GLN A 24 -22.78 5.72 13.74
N ASP A 25 -22.91 6.66 12.80
CA ASP A 25 -24.23 7.06 12.28
C ASP A 25 -24.79 5.94 11.38
N PRO A 26 -25.94 5.31 11.76
CA PRO A 26 -26.51 4.20 11.00
C PRO A 26 -26.84 4.56 9.54
N ARG A 27 -27.17 5.80 9.26
CA ARG A 27 -27.48 6.27 7.88
C ARG A 27 -26.24 6.27 7.02
N LEU A 28 -25.09 6.68 7.57
CA LEU A 28 -23.81 6.65 6.87
C LEU A 28 -23.25 5.22 6.78
N GLN A 29 -23.39 4.43 7.86
CA GLN A 29 -22.96 3.03 7.88
C GLN A 29 -23.64 2.18 6.81
N ALA A 30 -24.87 2.52 6.42
CA ALA A 30 -25.57 1.83 5.33
C ALA A 30 -24.81 1.86 3.98
N GLY A 31 -23.88 2.80 3.80
CA GLY A 31 -22.99 2.84 2.63
C GLY A 31 -21.87 1.78 2.63
N LEU A 32 -21.58 1.18 3.78
CA LEU A 32 -20.60 0.11 3.93
C LEU A 32 -21.31 -1.26 3.91
N VAL A 33 -21.56 -1.79 2.73
CA VAL A 33 -22.19 -3.11 2.52
C VAL A 33 -21.11 -4.20 2.57
N PRO A 34 -21.01 -5.02 3.64
CA PRO A 34 -19.92 -5.97 3.84
C PRO A 34 -19.76 -6.97 2.69
N GLU A 35 -20.85 -7.48 2.16
CA GLU A 35 -20.87 -8.50 1.10
C GLU A 35 -20.15 -7.98 -0.17
N THR A 36 -20.46 -6.77 -0.59
CA THR A 36 -19.83 -6.18 -1.79
C THR A 36 -18.44 -5.65 -1.50
N LYS A 37 -18.20 -5.13 -0.30
CA LYS A 37 -16.91 -4.55 0.07
C LYS A 37 -15.86 -5.61 0.33
N SER A 38 -16.20 -6.75 0.91
CA SER A 38 -15.30 -7.89 1.08
C SER A 38 -14.77 -8.40 -0.26
N GLU A 39 -15.63 -8.53 -1.26
CA GLU A 39 -15.26 -8.95 -2.60
C GLU A 39 -14.32 -7.92 -3.28
N ARG A 40 -14.58 -6.64 -3.12
CA ARG A 40 -13.68 -5.58 -3.63
C ARG A 40 -12.31 -5.63 -2.97
N VAL A 41 -12.24 -5.87 -1.66
CA VAL A 41 -10.97 -6.02 -0.94
C VAL A 41 -10.22 -7.26 -1.43
N ARG A 42 -10.93 -8.39 -1.61
CA ARG A 42 -10.34 -9.61 -2.17
C ARG A 42 -9.67 -9.35 -3.53
N HIS A 43 -10.40 -8.78 -4.48
CA HIS A 43 -9.87 -8.44 -5.80
C HIS A 43 -8.68 -7.47 -5.72
N TYR A 44 -8.75 -6.47 -4.85
CA TYR A 44 -7.66 -5.53 -4.66
C TYR A 44 -6.38 -6.22 -4.19
N VAL A 45 -6.49 -7.13 -3.22
CA VAL A 45 -5.34 -7.88 -2.70
C VAL A 45 -4.79 -8.83 -3.77
N GLU A 46 -5.65 -9.59 -4.44
CA GLU A 46 -5.24 -10.51 -5.50
C GLU A 46 -4.49 -9.79 -6.63
N ASN A 47 -5.03 -8.67 -7.11
CA ASN A 47 -4.38 -7.88 -8.15
C ASN A 47 -3.04 -7.31 -7.68
N THR A 48 -2.97 -6.82 -6.42
CA THR A 48 -1.71 -6.31 -5.85
C THR A 48 -0.65 -7.40 -5.75
N LEU A 49 -1.03 -8.61 -5.36
CA LEU A 49 -0.11 -9.74 -5.29
C LEU A 49 0.35 -10.17 -6.68
N HIS A 50 -0.55 -10.17 -7.66
CA HIS A 50 -0.21 -10.49 -9.05
C HIS A 50 0.79 -9.49 -9.63
N GLU A 51 0.56 -8.19 -9.46
CA GLU A 51 1.50 -7.15 -9.91
C GLU A 51 2.86 -7.26 -9.20
N LEU A 52 2.86 -7.59 -7.90
CA LEU A 52 4.10 -7.82 -7.15
C LEU A 52 4.87 -9.02 -7.69
N GLU A 53 4.17 -10.11 -8.06
CA GLU A 53 4.77 -11.28 -8.68
C GLU A 53 5.40 -10.94 -10.03
N GLU A 54 4.69 -10.21 -10.90
CA GLU A 54 5.20 -9.77 -12.19
C GLU A 54 6.46 -8.91 -12.06
N LEU A 55 6.47 -7.96 -11.12
CA LEU A 55 7.64 -7.13 -10.83
C LEU A 55 8.81 -7.98 -10.32
N THR A 56 8.54 -8.94 -9.43
CA THR A 56 9.56 -9.84 -8.88
C THR A 56 10.23 -10.64 -9.99
N VAL A 57 9.44 -11.23 -10.89
CA VAL A 57 9.94 -12.01 -12.02
C VAL A 57 10.73 -11.11 -13.00
N SER A 58 10.24 -9.89 -13.25
CA SER A 58 10.92 -8.92 -14.11
C SER A 58 12.31 -8.55 -13.60
N LEU A 59 12.51 -8.59 -12.27
CA LEU A 59 13.79 -8.39 -11.62
C LEU A 59 14.65 -9.67 -11.55
N GLY A 60 14.21 -10.76 -12.19
CA GLY A 60 14.92 -12.04 -12.21
C GLY A 60 14.87 -12.80 -10.88
N LYS A 61 13.89 -12.52 -10.04
CA LYS A 61 13.72 -13.17 -8.74
C LYS A 61 12.54 -14.14 -8.76
N SER A 62 12.61 -15.16 -7.93
CA SER A 62 11.59 -16.20 -7.85
C SER A 62 10.55 -15.98 -6.75
N CYS A 63 10.83 -15.06 -5.81
CA CYS A 63 9.97 -14.79 -4.68
C CYS A 63 10.09 -13.31 -4.24
N PRO A 64 8.99 -12.63 -3.89
CA PRO A 64 9.02 -11.26 -3.40
C PRO A 64 9.90 -11.04 -2.17
N THR A 65 10.09 -12.06 -1.33
CA THR A 65 10.98 -12.00 -0.17
C THR A 65 12.47 -11.84 -0.51
N GLN A 66 12.82 -12.04 -1.77
CA GLN A 66 14.18 -11.80 -2.29
C GLN A 66 14.41 -10.34 -2.74
N LEU A 67 13.37 -9.52 -2.75
CA LEU A 67 13.49 -8.09 -3.04
C LEU A 67 14.25 -7.39 -1.93
N THR A 68 15.15 -6.51 -2.32
CA THR A 68 16.00 -5.73 -1.42
C THR A 68 15.96 -4.25 -1.80
N VAL A 69 16.56 -3.41 -0.98
CA VAL A 69 16.70 -1.97 -1.30
C VAL A 69 17.55 -1.72 -2.55
N ASP A 70 18.37 -2.69 -2.96
CA ASP A 70 19.19 -2.60 -4.18
C ASP A 70 18.35 -2.78 -5.46
N ASP A 71 17.13 -3.30 -5.33
CA ASP A 71 16.18 -3.42 -6.45
C ASP A 71 15.33 -2.16 -6.65
N LEU A 72 15.48 -1.17 -5.77
CA LEU A 72 14.70 0.06 -5.81
C LEU A 72 15.51 1.20 -6.40
N PHE A 73 14.90 1.93 -7.32
CA PHE A 73 15.48 3.12 -7.96
C PHE A 73 14.61 4.34 -7.69
N ILE A 74 15.24 5.48 -7.47
CA ILE A 74 14.60 6.78 -7.32
C ILE A 74 15.05 7.75 -8.41
N PRO A 75 14.16 8.58 -8.94
CA PRO A 75 14.54 9.64 -9.85
C PRO A 75 15.29 10.74 -9.08
N THR A 76 16.49 11.10 -9.55
CA THR A 76 17.31 12.16 -8.97
C THR A 76 17.42 13.41 -9.84
N GLY A 77 16.78 13.40 -11.00
CA GLY A 77 16.77 14.51 -11.98
C GLY A 77 15.96 14.12 -13.20
N SER A 78 15.97 14.98 -14.22
CA SER A 78 15.10 14.87 -15.39
C SER A 78 15.20 13.54 -16.15
N ASN A 79 16.33 12.83 -16.07
CA ASN A 79 16.56 11.54 -16.72
C ASN A 79 17.57 10.67 -15.95
N LEU A 80 17.78 10.96 -14.67
CA LEU A 80 18.75 10.24 -13.84
C LEU A 80 18.02 9.44 -12.76
N TRP A 81 18.41 8.17 -12.63
CA TRP A 81 17.93 7.24 -11.59
C TRP A 81 19.12 6.75 -10.77
N ARG A 82 18.94 6.63 -9.47
CA ARG A 82 19.92 6.02 -8.57
C ARG A 82 19.30 4.90 -7.79
N MET A 83 20.08 3.91 -7.41
CA MET A 83 19.64 2.90 -6.46
C MET A 83 19.41 3.54 -5.08
N VAL A 84 18.37 3.10 -4.41
CA VAL A 84 18.04 3.59 -3.04
C VAL A 84 19.17 3.26 -2.07
N SER A 85 19.90 2.18 -2.27
CA SER A 85 21.05 1.81 -1.47
C SER A 85 22.23 2.80 -1.54
N GLU A 86 22.30 3.61 -2.61
CA GLU A 86 23.31 4.66 -2.76
C GLU A 86 22.95 5.95 -2.00
N GLU A 87 21.70 6.08 -1.52
CA GLU A 87 21.22 7.23 -0.78
C GLU A 87 21.22 6.94 0.74
N PRO A 88 22.20 7.49 1.50
CA PRO A 88 22.42 7.13 2.91
C PRO A 88 21.17 7.34 3.79
N PHE A 89 20.42 8.40 3.54
CA PHE A 89 19.23 8.74 4.31
C PHE A 89 18.09 7.73 4.11
N LEU A 90 17.87 7.29 2.88
CA LEU A 90 16.83 6.31 2.55
C LEU A 90 17.24 4.91 2.99
N ARG A 91 18.50 4.56 2.82
CA ARG A 91 19.05 3.29 3.29
C ARG A 91 18.85 3.10 4.79
N GLN A 92 19.14 4.12 5.59
CA GLN A 92 18.95 4.07 7.03
C GLN A 92 17.48 3.87 7.43
N LYS A 93 16.55 4.49 6.70
CA LYS A 93 15.10 4.35 7.00
C LYS A 93 14.48 3.04 6.56
N LEU A 94 15.08 2.37 5.58
CA LEU A 94 14.54 1.12 5.00
C LEU A 94 15.22 -0.13 5.58
N GLN A 95 16.25 0.03 6.41
CA GLN A 95 16.78 -1.09 7.20
C GLN A 95 15.72 -1.44 8.27
N PRO A 96 15.28 -2.70 8.36
CA PRO A 96 14.41 -3.09 9.47
C PRO A 96 15.16 -2.79 10.77
N GLU A 97 14.51 -2.02 11.65
CA GLU A 97 14.98 -1.94 13.03
C GLU A 97 15.02 -3.37 13.55
N GLU A 98 16.19 -3.81 14.02
CA GLU A 98 16.28 -5.06 14.74
C GLU A 98 15.35 -4.95 15.95
N VAL A 99 14.18 -5.57 15.84
CA VAL A 99 13.27 -5.67 16.98
C VAL A 99 14.00 -6.57 17.97
N PRO A 100 14.43 -6.04 19.13
CA PRO A 100 15.08 -6.87 20.15
C PRO A 100 14.11 -7.97 20.56
N ALA A 101 14.62 -9.17 20.54
CA ALA A 101 13.88 -10.37 20.92
C ALA A 101 13.37 -10.30 22.38
#